data_187e9d4ca5d803c8faac04a6cc344142
#
_entry.id   187e9d4ca5d803c8faac04a6cc344142
#
_cell.length_a   1.000
_cell.length_b   1.000
_cell.length_c   1.000
_cell.angle_alpha   90.00
_cell.angle_beta   90.00
_cell.angle_gamma   90.00
#
_symmetry.space_group_name_H-M   'P 1'
#
loop_
_entity.id
_entity.type
_entity.pdbx_description
1 polymer ?
#
loop_
_entity_poly.entity_id
_entity_poly.type
_entity_poly.pdbx_seq_one_letter_code
_entity_poly.pdbx_strand_id
1 'polypeptide(L)'
;MPENNLSTANAETIISITGMHKWFGDFHVLKDIDLEVKQGERIVICGPSGSGKSTLIRCINRLEEHQQGTIVVDGTELTQDLKNIEIIRSEVGMVFQQFNLFPHLTVLENLTLAPIWVRKTPKAEAEEMAMQYLERVKIPEQSKKYPGQLSGGQQQRVAIARSLCMNPRIMLFLSLIHI
;
A
#
# COMPACT_ATOMS: atom_id res chain seq x y z
N MET A 1 -22.62 24.57 -6.40
CA MET A 1 -21.82 23.35 -6.38
C MET A 1 -22.65 22.28 -5.73
N PRO A 2 -23.06 21.21 -6.41
CA PRO A 2 -23.83 20.15 -5.77
C PRO A 2 -22.90 19.28 -4.92
N GLU A 3 -23.24 19.16 -3.64
CA GLU A 3 -22.65 18.21 -2.71
C GLU A 3 -22.96 16.79 -3.19
N ASN A 4 -21.93 16.05 -3.59
CA ASN A 4 -22.01 14.63 -3.86
C ASN A 4 -22.13 13.88 -2.52
N ASN A 5 -23.33 13.81 -1.98
CA ASN A 5 -23.70 12.82 -0.97
C ASN A 5 -23.80 11.45 -1.64
N LEU A 6 -22.66 10.81 -1.89
CA LEU A 6 -22.63 9.38 -2.18
C LEU A 6 -23.03 8.65 -0.89
N SER A 7 -24.22 8.07 -0.90
CA SER A 7 -24.78 7.25 0.18
C SER A 7 -23.85 6.05 0.44
N THR A 8 -23.12 6.07 1.54
CA THR A 8 -22.23 4.99 2.00
C THR A 8 -23.00 3.82 2.64
N ALA A 9 -24.31 3.80 2.52
CA ALA A 9 -25.17 2.85 3.24
C ALA A 9 -25.08 1.38 2.77
N ASN A 10 -24.35 1.07 1.67
CA ASN A 10 -24.21 -0.30 1.14
C ASN A 10 -22.78 -0.61 0.61
N ALA A 11 -21.76 0.12 1.06
CA ALA A 11 -20.39 -0.17 0.62
C ALA A 11 -19.88 -1.45 1.30
N GLU A 12 -19.34 -2.37 0.49
CA GLU A 12 -18.74 -3.62 0.93
C GLU A 12 -17.53 -3.35 1.86
N THR A 13 -17.39 -4.13 2.94
CA THR A 13 -16.23 -4.06 3.82
C THR A 13 -15.01 -4.64 3.11
N ILE A 14 -13.96 -3.83 2.93
CA ILE A 14 -12.75 -4.23 2.22
C ILE A 14 -11.61 -4.62 3.18
N ILE A 15 -11.62 -4.11 4.42
CA ILE A 15 -10.73 -4.56 5.50
C ILE A 15 -11.57 -4.72 6.75
N SER A 16 -11.44 -5.88 7.41
CA SER A 16 -12.00 -6.14 8.73
C SER A 16 -10.92 -6.68 9.64
N ILE A 17 -10.76 -6.07 10.80
CA ILE A 17 -9.86 -6.50 11.87
C ILE A 17 -10.72 -6.68 13.11
N THR A 18 -10.62 -7.84 13.76
CA THR A 18 -11.41 -8.15 14.95
C THR A 18 -10.53 -8.73 16.04
N GLY A 19 -10.55 -8.09 17.21
CA GLY A 19 -9.84 -8.53 18.42
C GLY A 19 -8.35 -8.76 18.21
N MET A 20 -7.70 -7.92 17.38
CA MET A 20 -6.33 -8.17 16.96
C MET A 20 -5.30 -7.74 18.00
N HIS A 21 -4.39 -8.65 18.31
CA HIS A 21 -3.27 -8.41 19.21
C HIS A 21 -1.92 -8.66 18.51
N LYS A 22 -0.92 -7.82 18.83
CA LYS A 22 0.44 -7.95 18.33
C LYS A 22 1.45 -7.76 19.44
N TRP A 23 2.38 -8.72 19.55
CA TRP A 23 3.54 -8.66 20.44
C TRP A 23 4.85 -8.66 19.65
N PHE A 24 5.89 -8.02 20.21
CA PHE A 24 7.29 -8.21 19.87
C PHE A 24 8.00 -8.74 21.09
N GLY A 25 8.28 -10.05 21.12
CA GLY A 25 8.67 -10.75 22.34
C GLY A 25 7.59 -10.58 23.42
N ASP A 26 7.96 -10.08 24.58
CA ASP A 26 7.02 -9.82 25.69
C ASP A 26 6.30 -8.47 25.60
N PHE A 27 6.69 -7.62 24.65
CA PHE A 27 6.11 -6.28 24.51
C PHE A 27 4.83 -6.30 23.68
N HIS A 28 3.69 -6.04 24.34
CA HIS A 28 2.35 -6.01 23.74
C HIS A 28 2.07 -4.64 23.10
N VAL A 29 2.28 -4.56 21.77
CA VAL A 29 2.22 -3.30 21.01
C VAL A 29 0.80 -2.93 20.60
N LEU A 30 0.02 -3.88 20.08
CA LEU A 30 -1.37 -3.67 19.70
C LEU A 30 -2.26 -4.56 20.57
N LYS A 31 -3.30 -3.96 21.15
CA LYS A 31 -4.16 -4.59 22.16
C LYS A 31 -5.61 -4.43 21.74
N ASP A 32 -6.26 -5.56 21.44
CA ASP A 32 -7.70 -5.63 21.17
C ASP A 32 -8.14 -4.60 20.11
N ILE A 33 -7.53 -4.69 18.93
CA ILE A 33 -7.80 -3.75 17.83
C ILE A 33 -8.94 -4.25 16.99
N ASP A 34 -9.99 -3.45 16.89
CA ASP A 34 -11.09 -3.60 15.96
C ASP A 34 -11.05 -2.47 14.95
N LEU A 35 -11.20 -2.79 13.66
CA LEU A 35 -11.25 -1.82 12.57
C LEU A 35 -12.05 -2.37 11.41
N GLU A 36 -12.98 -1.59 10.90
CA GLU A 36 -13.69 -1.87 9.67
C GLU A 36 -13.46 -0.74 8.67
N VAL A 37 -13.09 -1.10 7.44
CA VAL A 37 -12.88 -0.16 6.33
C VAL A 37 -13.76 -0.57 5.17
N LYS A 38 -14.56 0.35 4.66
CA LYS A 38 -15.43 0.13 3.51
C LYS A 38 -14.77 0.53 2.20
N GLN A 39 -15.21 -0.07 1.11
CA GLN A 39 -14.71 0.26 -0.22
C GLN A 39 -14.87 1.76 -0.52
N GLY A 40 -13.78 2.40 -0.99
CA GLY A 40 -13.74 3.83 -1.28
C GLY A 40 -13.54 4.73 -0.06
N GLU A 41 -13.49 4.17 1.14
CA GLU A 41 -13.24 4.92 2.37
C GLU A 41 -11.77 5.34 2.48
N ARG A 42 -11.52 6.47 3.13
CA ARG A 42 -10.19 6.98 3.46
C ARG A 42 -10.06 7.13 4.95
N ILE A 43 -9.16 6.34 5.55
CA ILE A 43 -8.91 6.36 6.98
C ILE A 43 -7.53 6.93 7.27
N VAL A 44 -7.44 7.82 8.23
CA VAL A 44 -6.18 8.38 8.74
C VAL A 44 -5.98 7.90 10.17
N ILE A 45 -4.86 7.19 10.40
CA ILE A 45 -4.47 6.70 11.73
C ILE A 45 -3.50 7.70 12.35
N CYS A 46 -3.96 8.40 13.38
CA CYS A 46 -3.18 9.41 14.11
C CYS A 46 -2.78 8.92 15.50
N GLY A 47 -1.70 9.44 16.02
CA GLY A 47 -1.20 9.16 17.37
C GLY A 47 0.29 9.45 17.52
N PRO A 48 0.84 9.42 18.75
CA PRO A 48 2.24 9.71 19.03
C PRO A 48 3.20 8.72 18.36
N SER A 49 4.48 9.09 18.26
CA SER A 49 5.52 8.15 17.79
C SER A 49 5.58 6.93 18.72
N GLY A 50 5.76 5.75 18.16
CA GLY A 50 5.80 4.49 18.93
C GLY A 50 4.43 3.90 19.33
N SER A 51 3.30 4.53 18.99
CA SER A 51 1.96 4.01 19.35
C SER A 51 1.47 2.82 18.52
N GLY A 52 2.32 2.22 17.67
CA GLY A 52 1.96 1.02 16.91
C GLY A 52 1.29 1.26 15.56
N LYS A 53 1.11 2.51 15.09
CA LYS A 53 0.45 2.83 13.80
C LYS A 53 1.05 2.07 12.60
N SER A 54 2.36 2.14 12.46
CA SER A 54 3.06 1.44 11.37
C SER A 54 2.99 -0.07 11.52
N THR A 55 2.94 -0.59 12.74
CA THR A 55 2.77 -2.00 13.03
C THR A 55 1.38 -2.47 12.60
N LEU A 56 0.32 -1.72 12.95
CA LEU A 56 -1.04 -2.01 12.52
C LEU A 56 -1.16 -2.09 11.00
N ILE A 57 -0.64 -1.07 10.29
CA ILE A 57 -0.67 -1.04 8.81
C ILE A 57 0.10 -2.23 8.21
N ARG A 58 1.25 -2.61 8.81
CA ARG A 58 2.04 -3.76 8.35
C ARG A 58 1.38 -5.10 8.64
N CYS A 59 0.49 -5.19 9.63
CA CYS A 59 -0.28 -6.40 9.87
C CYS A 59 -1.29 -6.67 8.76
N ILE A 60 -1.86 -5.64 8.13
CA ILE A 60 -2.88 -5.77 7.07
C ILE A 60 -2.37 -6.55 5.85
N ASN A 61 -1.10 -6.42 5.48
CA ASN A 61 -0.48 -7.16 4.36
C ASN A 61 0.54 -8.22 4.81
N ARG A 62 0.51 -8.57 6.11
CA ARG A 62 1.41 -9.55 6.74
C ARG A 62 2.90 -9.27 6.51
N LEU A 63 3.32 -8.01 6.50
CA LEU A 63 4.72 -7.64 6.73
C LEU A 63 5.09 -7.77 8.20
N GLU A 64 4.10 -7.68 9.08
CA GLU A 64 4.17 -8.05 10.50
C GLU A 64 3.09 -9.09 10.79
N GLU A 65 3.46 -10.12 11.54
CA GLU A 65 2.53 -11.17 11.93
C GLU A 65 1.83 -10.80 13.25
N HIS A 66 0.50 -10.81 13.27
CA HIS A 66 -0.29 -10.71 14.50
C HIS A 66 -0.39 -12.09 15.16
N GLN A 67 -0.59 -12.14 16.48
CA GLN A 67 -0.64 -13.39 17.20
C GLN A 67 -2.05 -13.82 17.62
N GLN A 68 -2.99 -12.87 17.75
CA GLN A 68 -4.38 -13.16 18.09
C GLN A 68 -5.31 -12.26 17.28
N GLY A 69 -6.57 -12.66 17.18
CA GLY A 69 -7.60 -11.98 16.39
C GLY A 69 -7.60 -12.38 14.92
N THR A 70 -8.45 -11.72 14.15
CA THR A 70 -8.66 -12.03 12.73
C THR A 70 -8.49 -10.78 11.90
N ILE A 71 -7.84 -10.91 10.76
CA ILE A 71 -7.74 -9.87 9.73
C ILE A 71 -8.27 -10.46 8.43
N VAL A 72 -9.27 -9.81 7.84
CA VAL A 72 -9.82 -10.13 6.53
C VAL A 72 -9.57 -8.95 5.59
N VAL A 73 -8.98 -9.22 4.44
CA VAL A 73 -8.66 -8.21 3.43
C VAL A 73 -9.27 -8.66 2.10
N ASP A 74 -10.16 -7.84 1.55
CA ASP A 74 -10.85 -8.13 0.30
C ASP A 74 -11.48 -9.53 0.27
N GLY A 75 -12.20 -9.87 1.35
CA GLY A 75 -12.85 -11.17 1.52
C GLY A 75 -11.91 -12.35 1.82
N THR A 76 -10.59 -12.12 1.84
CA THR A 76 -9.58 -13.16 2.12
C THR A 76 -9.05 -13.02 3.54
N GLU A 77 -9.19 -14.06 4.36
CA GLU A 77 -8.62 -14.08 5.71
C GLU A 77 -7.10 -14.23 5.66
N LEU A 78 -6.42 -13.40 6.45
CA LEU A 78 -4.98 -13.40 6.58
C LEU A 78 -4.51 -14.53 7.51
N THR A 79 -4.26 -15.69 6.93
CA THR A 79 -3.78 -16.88 7.62
C THR A 79 -2.27 -17.10 7.45
N GLN A 80 -1.75 -18.25 7.88
CA GLN A 80 -0.37 -18.68 7.62
C GLN A 80 -0.19 -19.28 6.22
N ASP A 81 -1.26 -19.47 5.46
CA ASP A 81 -1.18 -19.97 4.10
C ASP A 81 -0.52 -18.94 3.17
N LEU A 82 0.60 -19.33 2.56
CA LEU A 82 1.37 -18.48 1.64
C LEU A 82 0.54 -18.01 0.45
N LYS A 83 -0.40 -18.83 -0.05
CA LYS A 83 -1.28 -18.45 -1.16
C LYS A 83 -2.18 -17.29 -0.80
N ASN A 84 -2.78 -17.31 0.40
CA ASN A 84 -3.61 -16.21 0.88
C ASN A 84 -2.79 -14.92 1.03
N ILE A 85 -1.56 -15.03 1.50
CA ILE A 85 -0.64 -13.89 1.64
C ILE A 85 -0.29 -13.29 0.27
N GLU A 86 -0.01 -14.12 -0.72
CA GLU A 86 0.30 -13.67 -2.08
C GLU A 86 -0.90 -12.96 -2.73
N ILE A 87 -2.10 -13.52 -2.59
CA ILE A 87 -3.35 -12.89 -3.07
C ILE A 87 -3.52 -11.51 -2.44
N ILE A 88 -3.47 -11.42 -1.10
CA ILE A 88 -3.62 -10.15 -0.40
C ILE A 88 -2.56 -9.15 -0.83
N ARG A 89 -1.28 -9.55 -0.93
CA ARG A 89 -0.19 -8.66 -1.34
C ARG A 89 -0.29 -8.19 -2.78
N SER A 90 -0.96 -8.93 -3.66
CA SER A 90 -1.21 -8.50 -5.03
C SER A 90 -2.28 -7.41 -5.12
N GLU A 91 -3.24 -7.39 -4.19
CA GLU A 91 -4.36 -6.44 -4.16
C GLU A 91 -4.11 -5.24 -3.23
N VAL A 92 -3.05 -5.30 -2.40
CA VAL A 92 -2.69 -4.24 -1.45
C VAL A 92 -1.42 -3.53 -1.89
N GLY A 93 -1.55 -2.33 -2.38
CA GLY A 93 -0.43 -1.44 -2.64
C GLY A 93 0.09 -0.80 -1.36
N MET A 94 1.42 -0.64 -1.23
CA MET A 94 2.02 -0.04 -0.05
C MET A 94 3.09 0.99 -0.41
N VAL A 95 3.00 2.16 0.23
CA VAL A 95 4.00 3.23 0.15
C VAL A 95 4.71 3.34 1.50
N PHE A 96 6.01 3.06 1.49
CA PHE A 96 6.86 3.08 2.68
C PHE A 96 7.33 4.50 3.02
N GLN A 97 7.68 4.72 4.27
CA GLN A 97 8.22 6.00 4.75
C GLN A 97 9.54 6.39 4.05
N GLN A 98 10.40 5.42 3.74
CA GLN A 98 11.67 5.61 3.05
C GLN A 98 11.56 5.35 1.53
N PHE A 99 10.32 5.27 0.99
CA PHE A 99 9.98 4.99 -0.41
C PHE A 99 10.47 3.64 -0.94
N ASN A 100 11.58 3.11 -0.47
CA ASN A 100 12.18 1.82 -0.82
C ASN A 100 12.27 1.59 -2.35
N LEU A 101 12.70 2.62 -3.08
CA LEU A 101 12.97 2.50 -4.50
C LEU A 101 14.26 1.69 -4.71
N PHE A 102 14.30 0.89 -5.77
CA PHE A 102 15.49 0.14 -6.15
C PHE A 102 16.52 1.12 -6.73
N PRO A 103 17.66 1.38 -6.06
CA PRO A 103 18.58 2.45 -6.45
C PRO A 103 19.35 2.16 -7.74
N HIS A 104 19.45 0.90 -8.13
CA HIS A 104 20.13 0.42 -9.34
C HIS A 104 19.20 0.34 -10.58
N LEU A 105 17.91 0.65 -10.41
CA LEU A 105 16.92 0.71 -11.48
C LEU A 105 16.52 2.15 -11.74
N THR A 106 16.23 2.47 -13.00
CA THR A 106 15.62 3.73 -13.37
C THR A 106 14.22 3.87 -12.77
N VAL A 107 13.65 5.06 -12.80
CA VAL A 107 12.26 5.30 -12.39
C VAL A 107 11.30 4.40 -13.17
N LEU A 108 11.42 4.33 -14.48
CA LEU A 108 10.57 3.48 -15.32
C LEU A 108 10.68 2.00 -14.95
N GLU A 109 11.90 1.51 -14.76
CA GLU A 109 12.14 0.13 -14.34
C GLU A 109 11.60 -0.16 -12.95
N ASN A 110 11.67 0.77 -11.99
CA ASN A 110 11.03 0.66 -10.69
C ASN A 110 9.52 0.46 -10.77
N LEU A 111 8.86 1.11 -11.74
CA LEU A 111 7.41 1.01 -11.93
C LEU A 111 7.01 -0.28 -12.66
N THR A 112 7.81 -0.73 -13.61
CA THR A 112 7.46 -1.85 -14.52
C THR A 112 7.84 -3.21 -13.98
N LEU A 113 8.77 -3.28 -13.01
CA LEU A 113 9.30 -4.54 -12.48
C LEU A 113 8.18 -5.47 -11.98
N ALA A 114 7.34 -4.99 -11.07
CA ALA A 114 6.28 -5.81 -10.47
C ALA A 114 5.17 -6.19 -11.47
N PRO A 115 4.63 -5.30 -12.30
CA PRO A 115 3.70 -5.68 -13.38
C PRO A 115 4.23 -6.78 -14.28
N ILE A 116 5.50 -6.69 -14.72
CA ILE A 116 6.10 -7.69 -15.61
C ILE A 116 6.31 -9.03 -14.88
N TRP A 117 6.88 -9.02 -13.67
CA TRP A 117 7.29 -10.25 -13.01
C TRP A 117 6.15 -10.95 -12.26
N VAL A 118 5.24 -10.19 -11.64
CA VAL A 118 4.15 -10.73 -10.83
C VAL A 118 2.89 -10.93 -11.67
N ARG A 119 2.43 -9.89 -12.38
CA ARG A 119 1.20 -9.95 -13.18
C ARG A 119 1.43 -10.48 -14.60
N LYS A 120 2.69 -10.74 -14.99
CA LYS A 120 3.07 -11.21 -16.33
C LYS A 120 2.62 -10.27 -17.45
N THR A 121 2.49 -8.98 -17.15
CA THR A 121 2.13 -7.95 -18.13
C THR A 121 3.22 -7.84 -19.18
N PRO A 122 2.90 -7.76 -20.49
CA PRO A 122 3.87 -7.52 -21.54
C PRO A 122 4.66 -6.22 -21.29
N LYS A 123 5.97 -6.24 -21.58
CA LYS A 123 6.86 -5.09 -21.28
C LYS A 123 6.35 -3.76 -21.84
N ALA A 124 5.91 -3.75 -23.10
CA ALA A 124 5.41 -2.53 -23.74
C ALA A 124 4.18 -1.95 -23.04
N GLU A 125 3.24 -2.81 -22.62
CA GLU A 125 2.04 -2.42 -21.89
C GLU A 125 2.39 -1.91 -20.48
N ALA A 126 3.34 -2.57 -19.81
CA ALA A 126 3.81 -2.13 -18.49
C ALA A 126 4.51 -0.76 -18.56
N GLU A 127 5.31 -0.49 -19.61
CA GLU A 127 5.96 0.77 -19.83
C GLU A 127 4.95 1.90 -20.15
N GLU A 128 3.96 1.62 -20.97
CA GLU A 128 2.88 2.57 -21.27
C GLU A 128 2.10 2.95 -20.00
N MET A 129 1.66 1.95 -19.24
CA MET A 129 0.98 2.16 -17.97
C MET A 129 1.84 2.94 -16.97
N ALA A 130 3.12 2.62 -16.85
CA ALA A 130 4.05 3.34 -16.00
C ALA A 130 4.17 4.82 -16.39
N MET A 131 4.27 5.13 -17.69
CA MET A 131 4.30 6.51 -18.17
C MET A 131 3.01 7.28 -17.87
N GLN A 132 1.84 6.64 -18.02
CA GLN A 132 0.55 7.25 -17.66
C GLN A 132 0.51 7.60 -16.16
N TYR A 133 1.01 6.73 -15.26
CA TYR A 133 1.08 7.05 -13.84
C TYR A 133 2.11 8.13 -13.51
N LEU A 134 3.25 8.18 -14.21
CA LEU A 134 4.22 9.28 -14.07
C LEU A 134 3.63 10.62 -14.50
N GLU A 135 2.80 10.66 -15.53
CA GLU A 135 2.06 11.85 -15.94
C GLU A 135 1.05 12.27 -14.86
N ARG A 136 0.28 11.33 -14.30
CA ARG A 136 -0.69 11.60 -13.21
C ARG A 136 -0.02 12.20 -11.97
N VAL A 137 1.19 11.76 -11.64
CA VAL A 137 1.97 12.31 -10.53
C VAL A 137 2.87 13.49 -10.95
N LYS A 138 2.78 13.95 -12.22
CA LYS A 138 3.42 15.15 -12.79
C LYS A 138 4.96 15.10 -12.75
N ILE A 139 5.55 13.96 -13.11
CA ILE A 139 7.00 13.78 -13.24
C ILE A 139 7.40 12.83 -14.40
N PRO A 140 6.76 12.86 -15.59
CA PRO A 140 7.08 11.94 -16.68
C PRO A 140 8.52 12.09 -17.19
N GLU A 141 9.09 13.30 -17.13
CA GLU A 141 10.46 13.60 -17.52
C GLU A 141 11.54 12.93 -16.66
N GLN A 142 11.14 12.38 -15.50
CA GLN A 142 12.07 11.67 -14.61
C GLN A 142 12.21 10.18 -14.95
N SER A 143 11.48 9.65 -15.92
CA SER A 143 11.37 8.20 -16.22
C SER A 143 12.72 7.49 -16.39
N LYS A 144 13.71 8.17 -17.00
CA LYS A 144 15.06 7.61 -17.26
C LYS A 144 16.07 7.87 -16.15
N LYS A 145 15.72 8.63 -15.10
CA LYS A 145 16.60 8.91 -13.98
C LYS A 145 16.61 7.78 -12.96
N TYR A 146 17.65 7.76 -12.15
CA TYR A 146 17.76 6.87 -10.99
C TYR A 146 17.25 7.55 -9.70
N PRO A 147 16.79 6.79 -8.70
CA PRO A 147 16.25 7.36 -7.45
C PRO A 147 17.16 8.38 -6.78
N GLY A 148 18.49 8.15 -6.77
CA GLY A 148 19.47 9.08 -6.18
C GLY A 148 19.56 10.46 -6.88
N GLN A 149 18.97 10.62 -8.05
CA GLN A 149 18.93 11.88 -8.81
C GLN A 149 17.64 12.68 -8.55
N LEU A 150 16.75 12.16 -7.69
CA LEU A 150 15.43 12.72 -7.40
C LEU A 150 15.40 13.39 -6.04
N SER A 151 14.63 14.46 -5.92
CA SER A 151 14.27 15.02 -4.60
C SER A 151 13.38 14.05 -3.81
N GLY A 152 13.29 14.20 -2.48
CA GLY A 152 12.42 13.37 -1.65
C GLY A 152 10.96 13.37 -2.09
N GLY A 153 10.41 14.52 -2.47
CA GLY A 153 9.04 14.61 -3.00
C GLY A 153 8.88 13.90 -4.35
N GLN A 154 9.90 13.94 -5.23
CA GLN A 154 9.87 13.17 -6.48
C GLN A 154 9.97 11.67 -6.21
N GLN A 155 10.83 11.23 -5.29
CA GLN A 155 10.91 9.81 -4.89
C GLN A 155 9.58 9.30 -4.31
N GLN A 156 8.89 10.12 -3.51
CA GLN A 156 7.56 9.78 -2.99
C GLN A 156 6.55 9.59 -4.13
N ARG A 157 6.53 10.50 -5.11
CA ARG A 157 5.64 10.38 -6.29
C ARG A 157 5.94 9.12 -7.09
N VAL A 158 7.22 8.78 -7.27
CA VAL A 158 7.63 7.52 -7.92
C VAL A 158 7.13 6.32 -7.12
N ALA A 159 7.25 6.32 -5.80
CA ALA A 159 6.78 5.21 -4.95
C ALA A 159 5.25 5.04 -5.01
N ILE A 160 4.50 6.15 -5.07
CA ILE A 160 3.06 6.12 -5.28
C ILE A 160 2.72 5.54 -6.67
N ALA A 161 3.36 6.06 -7.73
CA ALA A 161 3.16 5.58 -9.10
C ALA A 161 3.50 4.08 -9.22
N ARG A 162 4.61 3.63 -8.63
CA ARG A 162 5.01 2.21 -8.59
C ARG A 162 3.92 1.34 -7.97
N SER A 163 3.36 1.77 -6.85
CA SER A 163 2.29 1.02 -6.19
C SER A 163 1.02 0.96 -7.04
N LEU A 164 0.66 2.06 -7.70
CA LEU A 164 -0.50 2.15 -8.59
C LEU A 164 -0.37 1.30 -9.87
N CYS A 165 0.85 1.06 -10.37
CA CYS A 165 1.09 0.18 -11.51
C CYS A 165 0.66 -1.28 -11.27
N MET A 166 0.49 -1.69 -10.02
CA MET A 166 -0.07 -2.99 -9.67
C MET A 166 -1.60 -3.00 -9.68
N ASN A 167 -2.26 -1.85 -9.98
CA ASN A 167 -3.71 -1.69 -9.95
C ASN A 167 -4.35 -2.25 -8.66
N PRO A 168 -3.86 -1.83 -7.48
CA PRO A 168 -4.30 -2.40 -6.21
C PRO A 168 -5.71 -1.94 -5.86
N ARG A 169 -6.48 -2.79 -5.16
CA ARG A 169 -7.80 -2.43 -4.60
C ARG A 169 -7.68 -1.58 -3.33
N ILE A 170 -6.57 -1.72 -2.62
CA ILE A 170 -6.29 -1.04 -1.35
C ILE A 170 -4.91 -0.37 -1.42
N MET A 171 -4.82 0.86 -0.92
CA MET A 171 -3.54 1.57 -0.79
C MET A 171 -3.23 1.86 0.68
N LEU A 172 -2.08 1.39 1.14
CA LEU A 172 -1.56 1.64 2.48
C LEU A 172 -0.40 2.65 2.43
N PHE A 173 -0.45 3.66 3.28
CA PHE A 173 0.60 4.68 3.38
C PHE A 173 1.19 4.69 4.78
N LEU A 174 2.50 4.40 4.92
CA LEU A 174 3.18 4.46 6.23
C LEU A 174 3.58 5.89 6.62
N SER A 175 3.78 6.76 5.66
CA SER A 175 4.02 8.18 5.87
C SER A 175 3.71 8.95 4.59
N LEU A 176 3.14 10.15 4.75
CA LEU A 176 3.03 11.13 3.68
C LEU A 176 3.87 12.33 4.10
N ILE A 177 4.90 12.68 3.33
CA ILE A 177 5.60 13.94 3.50
C ILE A 177 4.67 15.02 2.93
N HIS A 178 4.55 16.14 3.63
CA HIS A 178 3.87 17.30 3.06
C HIS A 178 4.60 17.74 1.79
N ILE A 179 3.86 17.69 0.67
CA ILE A 179 4.31 18.18 -0.63
C ILE A 179 3.83 19.60 -0.79
#